data_c3a388f4f07d3ed366e9d20a48cfc750
#
_entry.id   c3a388f4f07d3ed366e9d20a48cfc750
#
_cell.length_a   1.000
_cell.length_b   1.000
_cell.length_c   1.000
_cell.angle_alpha   90.00
_cell.angle_beta   90.00
_cell.angle_gamma   90.00
#
_symmetry.space_group_name_H-M   'P 1'
#
loop_
_entity.id
_entity.type
_entity.pdbx_description
1 polymer ?
#
loop_
_entity_poly.entity_id
_entity_poly.type
_entity_poly.pdbx_seq_one_letter_code
_entity_poly.pdbx_strand_id
1 'polypeptide(L)'
;MMNRKLSTLMFAAAALLASCSQSDELQNTVNDNEGLKPVTISVAMPTEGMTTRATNASGDEEVTRCLIQILDENSQPLEGYETPATMDGTEAGGFTKTVTLNPTKTHRILFWADRGADYYTTANGLNQVTMADNLLTPDIAYTASTTWGGTQTSAAITAELQHAVSKITLHTTTTVSPGKTLSIHVPTTYTGFNVNYGQPINQTSNGSTCSKTLQAAVPTNSNVFSFYVLADGEENQILTLTNDGAETEIENVPVKPDTHIILQGDVQYAGYTQVTFTAKIDTEWGSTETETIKN
;
A
#
# COMPACT_ATOMS: atom_id res chain seq x y z
N MET A 1 -25.03 -36.53 -0.87
CA MET A 1 -25.01 -36.03 -2.26
C MET A 1 -25.15 -34.53 -2.22
N MET A 2 -24.07 -33.79 -2.33
CA MET A 2 -24.06 -32.34 -2.23
C MET A 2 -23.33 -31.78 -3.46
N ASN A 3 -24.10 -31.17 -4.36
CA ASN A 3 -23.63 -30.59 -5.64
C ASN A 3 -22.86 -29.29 -5.36
N ARG A 4 -21.56 -29.30 -5.58
CA ARG A 4 -20.75 -28.10 -5.68
C ARG A 4 -20.95 -27.50 -7.08
N LYS A 5 -21.54 -26.33 -7.15
CA LYS A 5 -21.56 -25.51 -8.38
C LYS A 5 -20.25 -24.73 -8.47
N LEU A 6 -19.45 -25.13 -9.44
CA LEU A 6 -18.25 -24.40 -9.87
C LEU A 6 -18.72 -23.22 -10.71
N SER A 7 -18.52 -21.99 -10.22
CA SER A 7 -18.75 -20.78 -11.02
C SER A 7 -17.47 -20.41 -11.73
N THR A 8 -17.42 -20.72 -13.03
CA THR A 8 -16.35 -20.30 -13.93
C THR A 8 -16.62 -18.87 -14.36
N LEU A 9 -15.82 -17.90 -13.87
CA LEU A 9 -15.86 -16.53 -14.35
C LEU A 9 -15.06 -16.47 -15.66
N MET A 10 -15.74 -16.28 -16.78
CA MET A 10 -15.13 -15.98 -18.08
C MET A 10 -14.80 -14.49 -18.16
N PHE A 11 -13.54 -14.16 -18.21
CA PHE A 11 -13.09 -12.83 -18.64
C PHE A 11 -13.21 -12.72 -20.15
N ALA A 12 -14.08 -11.85 -20.61
CA ALA A 12 -14.22 -11.49 -22.01
C ALA A 12 -13.17 -10.42 -22.36
N ALA A 13 -12.09 -10.83 -23.02
CA ALA A 13 -11.15 -9.90 -23.64
C ALA A 13 -11.78 -9.34 -24.92
N ALA A 14 -12.15 -8.07 -24.94
CA ALA A 14 -12.58 -7.36 -26.12
C ALA A 14 -11.34 -6.96 -26.95
N ALA A 15 -11.05 -7.69 -28.00
CA ALA A 15 -10.07 -7.31 -29.00
C ALA A 15 -10.68 -6.29 -29.97
N LEU A 16 -10.24 -5.02 -29.89
CA LEU A 16 -10.51 -4.03 -30.93
C LEU A 16 -9.41 -4.08 -31.99
N LEU A 17 -9.72 -4.71 -33.09
CA LEU A 17 -8.95 -4.64 -34.32
C LEU A 17 -9.33 -3.34 -35.05
N ALA A 18 -8.45 -2.35 -35.04
CA ALA A 18 -8.53 -1.26 -36.01
C ALA A 18 -7.37 -1.37 -37.00
N SER A 19 -7.72 -1.80 -38.21
CA SER A 19 -6.87 -1.69 -39.37
C SER A 19 -6.87 -0.24 -39.87
N CYS A 20 -5.72 0.31 -40.21
CA CYS A 20 -5.61 1.27 -41.30
C CYS A 20 -4.20 1.25 -41.88
N SER A 21 -4.15 0.83 -43.11
CA SER A 21 -3.06 1.08 -44.03
C SER A 21 -3.13 2.50 -44.54
N GLN A 22 -2.01 3.23 -44.52
CA GLN A 22 -1.61 4.09 -45.63
C GLN A 22 -0.13 4.42 -45.53
N SER A 23 0.57 4.03 -46.57
CA SER A 23 1.93 4.41 -46.89
C SER A 23 1.95 5.90 -47.34
N ASP A 24 2.80 6.68 -46.72
CA ASP A 24 3.39 7.85 -47.36
C ASP A 24 4.89 7.90 -47.03
N GLU A 25 5.67 7.85 -48.08
CA GLU A 25 7.11 8.10 -48.04
C GLU A 25 7.38 9.53 -47.58
N LEU A 26 8.07 9.70 -46.46
CA LEU A 26 8.72 10.95 -46.10
C LEU A 26 10.11 10.71 -45.55
N GLN A 27 11.05 11.15 -46.39
CA GLN A 27 12.39 11.70 -46.12
C GLN A 27 13.10 11.31 -44.80
N ASN A 28 14.23 10.67 -45.03
CA ASN A 28 15.34 10.38 -44.13
C ASN A 28 15.80 11.63 -43.36
N THR A 29 15.27 11.82 -42.17
CA THR A 29 15.97 12.42 -41.06
C THR A 29 16.29 11.29 -40.09
N VAL A 30 17.54 11.11 -39.75
CA VAL A 30 18.00 10.18 -38.70
C VAL A 30 17.25 10.55 -37.43
N ASN A 31 16.16 9.85 -37.19
CA ASN A 31 15.38 9.98 -35.97
C ASN A 31 15.91 8.94 -35.01
N ASP A 32 16.43 9.35 -33.85
CA ASP A 32 16.78 8.51 -32.71
C ASP A 32 15.59 7.73 -32.14
N ASN A 33 14.45 7.73 -32.83
CA ASN A 33 13.21 7.03 -32.49
C ASN A 33 13.02 5.68 -33.21
N GLU A 34 14.01 5.20 -33.98
CA GLU A 34 13.91 3.86 -34.58
C GLU A 34 13.94 2.78 -33.50
N GLY A 35 12.79 2.15 -33.29
CA GLY A 35 12.63 1.01 -32.37
C GLY A 35 11.68 1.24 -31.20
N LEU A 36 11.18 2.44 -30.97
CA LEU A 36 10.22 2.72 -29.90
C LEU A 36 8.88 2.02 -30.18
N LYS A 37 8.29 1.41 -29.13
CA LYS A 37 6.99 0.73 -29.20
C LYS A 37 6.02 1.29 -28.18
N PRO A 38 4.74 1.46 -28.54
CA PRO A 38 3.72 1.76 -27.55
C PRO A 38 3.48 0.53 -26.67
N VAL A 39 3.44 0.74 -25.36
CA VAL A 39 3.19 -0.27 -24.34
C VAL A 39 2.07 0.21 -23.46
N THR A 40 0.98 -0.55 -23.35
CA THR A 40 -0.11 -0.27 -22.43
C THR A 40 0.19 -0.91 -21.09
N ILE A 41 0.22 -0.11 -20.06
CA ILE A 41 0.47 -0.54 -18.69
C ILE A 41 -0.85 -0.47 -17.93
N SER A 42 -1.23 -1.58 -17.30
CA SER A 42 -2.42 -1.68 -16.45
C SER A 42 -2.01 -2.10 -15.05
N VAL A 43 -2.54 -1.39 -14.07
CA VAL A 43 -2.26 -1.65 -12.65
C VAL A 43 -3.57 -1.93 -11.94
N ALA A 44 -3.64 -3.07 -11.26
CA ALA A 44 -4.78 -3.46 -10.47
C ALA A 44 -4.50 -3.23 -8.98
N MET A 45 -5.56 -2.86 -8.24
CA MET A 45 -5.53 -2.90 -6.78
C MET A 45 -5.55 -4.35 -6.31
N PRO A 46 -5.01 -4.66 -5.12
CA PRO A 46 -5.09 -6.02 -4.57
C PRO A 46 -6.57 -6.45 -4.50
N THR A 47 -6.86 -7.66 -4.97
CA THR A 47 -8.23 -8.22 -4.95
C THR A 47 -8.64 -8.65 -3.54
N GLU A 48 -7.67 -8.93 -2.68
CA GLU A 48 -7.88 -9.30 -1.29
C GLU A 48 -8.00 -8.03 -0.44
N GLY A 49 -9.03 -7.96 0.40
CA GLY A 49 -9.30 -6.79 1.25
C GLY A 49 -10.32 -5.79 0.70
N MET A 50 -10.78 -5.92 -0.55
CA MET A 50 -11.85 -5.06 -1.06
C MET A 50 -13.18 -5.23 -0.30
N THR A 51 -13.43 -6.40 0.26
CA THR A 51 -14.62 -6.65 1.11
C THR A 51 -14.54 -5.95 2.46
N THR A 52 -13.35 -5.75 3.01
CA THR A 52 -13.14 -5.03 4.28
C THR A 52 -13.14 -3.52 4.10
N ARG A 53 -12.85 -3.00 2.92
CA ARG A 53 -12.97 -1.56 2.60
C ARG A 53 -14.40 -1.07 2.61
N ALA A 54 -15.34 -1.87 2.10
CA ALA A 54 -16.76 -1.50 2.05
C ALA A 54 -17.43 -1.42 3.43
N THR A 55 -16.80 -1.92 4.49
CA THR A 55 -17.35 -1.93 5.85
C THR A 55 -16.72 -0.92 6.81
N ASN A 56 -15.64 -0.23 6.40
CA ASN A 56 -15.11 0.86 7.19
C ASN A 56 -16.04 2.08 7.03
N ALA A 57 -16.86 2.28 8.04
CA ALA A 57 -17.90 3.33 8.10
C ALA A 57 -17.34 4.79 8.07
N SER A 58 -16.07 4.98 7.76
CA SER A 58 -15.45 6.30 7.66
C SER A 58 -15.22 6.80 6.25
N GLY A 59 -15.51 6.06 5.18
CA GLY A 59 -15.46 6.57 3.79
C GLY A 59 -14.13 7.18 3.31
N ASP A 60 -13.08 7.08 4.11
CA ASP A 60 -11.87 7.90 4.02
C ASP A 60 -10.63 7.16 3.47
N GLU A 61 -10.77 5.92 3.00
CA GLU A 61 -9.62 5.10 2.58
C GLU A 61 -9.51 4.90 1.06
N GLU A 62 -10.25 5.66 0.25
CA GLU A 62 -10.23 5.52 -1.20
C GLU A 62 -8.94 6.12 -1.80
N VAL A 63 -8.22 5.31 -2.58
CA VAL A 63 -7.06 5.76 -3.37
C VAL A 63 -7.53 6.67 -4.50
N THR A 64 -7.03 7.90 -4.51
CA THR A 64 -7.44 8.91 -5.49
C THR A 64 -6.47 9.09 -6.63
N ARG A 65 -5.21 8.61 -6.49
CA ARG A 65 -4.21 8.68 -7.55
C ARG A 65 -3.32 7.44 -7.61
N CYS A 66 -2.89 7.12 -8.83
CA CYS A 66 -1.79 6.20 -9.07
C CYS A 66 -0.74 6.91 -9.92
N LEU A 67 0.51 6.82 -9.50
CA LEU A 67 1.67 7.43 -10.14
C LEU A 67 2.55 6.36 -10.76
N ILE A 68 3.16 6.69 -11.89
CA ILE A 68 4.13 5.86 -12.59
C ILE A 68 5.43 6.64 -12.80
N GLN A 69 6.56 5.98 -12.58
CA GLN A 69 7.89 6.45 -12.97
C GLN A 69 8.62 5.34 -13.70
N ILE A 70 9.31 5.69 -14.78
CA ILE A 70 10.07 4.75 -15.58
C ILE A 70 11.54 5.08 -15.44
N LEU A 71 12.34 4.08 -15.11
CA LEU A 71 13.78 4.17 -14.98
C LEU A 71 14.46 3.44 -16.14
N ASP A 72 15.61 3.93 -16.54
CA ASP A 72 16.50 3.28 -17.49
C ASP A 72 17.30 2.13 -16.82
N GLU A 73 18.19 1.51 -17.59
CA GLU A 73 19.08 0.44 -17.15
C GLU A 73 20.07 0.86 -16.04
N ASN A 74 20.31 2.17 -15.88
CA ASN A 74 21.17 2.76 -14.84
C ASN A 74 20.36 3.22 -13.61
N SER A 75 19.07 2.89 -13.54
CA SER A 75 18.16 3.34 -12.48
C SER A 75 17.96 4.85 -12.45
N GLN A 76 18.18 5.54 -13.58
CA GLN A 76 17.87 6.95 -13.73
C GLN A 76 16.50 7.12 -14.37
N PRO A 77 15.74 8.17 -14.00
CA PRO A 77 14.49 8.47 -14.65
C PRO A 77 14.65 8.59 -16.16
N LEU A 78 13.78 7.92 -16.91
CA LEU A 78 13.71 8.04 -18.36
C LEU A 78 13.24 9.45 -18.74
N GLU A 79 13.72 9.98 -19.86
CA GLU A 79 13.28 11.28 -20.39
C GLU A 79 11.75 11.36 -20.46
N GLY A 80 11.17 12.42 -19.87
CA GLY A 80 9.73 12.60 -19.72
C GLY A 80 9.12 11.92 -18.49
N TYR A 81 9.94 11.22 -17.67
CA TYR A 81 9.57 10.61 -16.41
C TYR A 81 10.46 11.03 -15.23
N GLU A 82 11.11 12.20 -15.35
CA GLU A 82 11.93 12.80 -14.28
C GLU A 82 11.08 13.07 -13.02
N THR A 83 9.83 13.42 -13.25
CA THR A 83 8.78 13.45 -12.21
C THR A 83 7.77 12.33 -12.48
N PRO A 84 7.25 11.68 -11.43
CA PRO A 84 6.21 10.66 -11.60
C PRO A 84 4.99 11.21 -12.33
N ALA A 85 4.50 10.47 -13.31
CA ALA A 85 3.32 10.81 -14.09
C ALA A 85 2.07 10.15 -13.51
N THR A 86 0.93 10.83 -13.56
CA THR A 86 -0.36 10.24 -13.15
C THR A 86 -0.84 9.23 -14.20
N MET A 87 -1.38 8.12 -13.73
CA MET A 87 -2.11 7.13 -14.53
C MET A 87 -3.61 7.46 -14.54
N ASP A 88 -4.27 7.08 -15.63
CA ASP A 88 -5.73 7.25 -15.76
C ASP A 88 -6.45 6.06 -15.16
N GLY A 89 -7.54 6.31 -14.43
CA GLY A 89 -8.36 5.25 -13.84
C GLY A 89 -8.90 5.58 -12.46
N THR A 90 -9.39 4.54 -11.79
CA THR A 90 -9.95 4.61 -10.44
C THR A 90 -9.52 3.39 -9.64
N GLU A 91 -9.62 3.45 -8.33
CA GLU A 91 -9.35 2.32 -7.44
C GLU A 91 -10.14 1.06 -7.85
N ALA A 92 -11.45 1.18 -8.10
CA ALA A 92 -12.31 0.05 -8.44
C ALA A 92 -12.07 -0.50 -9.86
N GLY A 93 -11.67 0.35 -10.81
CA GLY A 93 -11.45 -0.01 -12.22
C GLY A 93 -10.00 -0.34 -12.56
N GLY A 94 -9.09 -0.14 -11.63
CA GLY A 94 -7.64 -0.15 -11.90
C GLY A 94 -7.18 1.13 -12.61
N PHE A 95 -5.87 1.20 -12.83
CA PHE A 95 -5.22 2.35 -13.45
C PHE A 95 -4.50 1.93 -14.74
N THR A 96 -4.48 2.79 -15.74
CA THR A 96 -3.87 2.52 -17.04
C THR A 96 -3.06 3.69 -17.55
N LYS A 97 -2.01 3.39 -18.33
CA LYS A 97 -1.26 4.39 -19.09
C LYS A 97 -0.58 3.76 -20.29
N THR A 98 -0.65 4.42 -21.44
CA THR A 98 0.17 4.04 -22.59
C THR A 98 1.44 4.89 -22.61
N VAL A 99 2.57 4.20 -22.72
CA VAL A 99 3.91 4.79 -22.76
C VAL A 99 4.64 4.29 -24.01
N THR A 100 5.67 4.99 -24.45
CA THR A 100 6.49 4.57 -25.59
C THR A 100 7.88 4.20 -25.10
N LEU A 101 8.30 2.94 -25.29
CA LEU A 101 9.54 2.39 -24.75
C LEU A 101 10.39 1.73 -25.83
N ASN A 102 11.71 1.72 -25.62
CA ASN A 102 12.64 1.02 -26.49
C ASN A 102 12.77 -0.47 -26.08
N PRO A 103 12.32 -1.42 -26.91
CA PRO A 103 12.31 -2.84 -26.56
C PRO A 103 13.71 -3.47 -26.46
N THR A 104 14.75 -2.82 -26.98
CA THR A 104 16.14 -3.31 -26.88
C THR A 104 16.80 -2.95 -25.56
N LYS A 105 16.20 -2.01 -24.79
CA LYS A 105 16.68 -1.58 -23.49
C LYS A 105 15.81 -2.15 -22.39
N THR A 106 16.40 -2.35 -21.22
CA THR A 106 15.65 -2.76 -20.02
C THR A 106 15.18 -1.52 -19.27
N HIS A 107 13.89 -1.47 -18.97
CA HIS A 107 13.25 -0.41 -18.21
C HIS A 107 12.70 -0.98 -16.92
N ARG A 108 12.90 -0.28 -15.81
CA ARG A 108 12.22 -0.56 -14.56
C ARG A 108 11.06 0.41 -14.41
N ILE A 109 9.88 -0.12 -14.14
CA ILE A 109 8.63 0.64 -14.05
C ILE A 109 8.15 0.57 -12.62
N LEU A 110 8.00 1.72 -11.99
CA LEU A 110 7.63 1.89 -10.59
C LEU A 110 6.22 2.44 -10.50
N PHE A 111 5.46 1.95 -9.52
CA PHE A 111 4.09 2.39 -9.25
C PHE A 111 3.91 2.76 -7.78
N TRP A 112 3.20 3.85 -7.56
CA TRP A 112 2.80 4.30 -6.24
C TRP A 112 1.35 4.78 -6.30
N ALA A 113 0.50 4.31 -5.40
CA ALA A 113 -0.89 4.75 -5.32
C ALA A 113 -1.23 5.16 -3.88
N ASP A 114 -1.90 6.30 -3.74
CA ASP A 114 -2.26 6.91 -2.47
C ASP A 114 -3.51 7.81 -2.59
N ARG A 115 -3.85 8.49 -1.51
CA ARG A 115 -4.99 9.42 -1.43
C ARG A 115 -4.69 10.83 -1.91
N GLY A 116 -3.47 11.13 -2.33
CA GLY A 116 -3.11 12.43 -2.89
C GLY A 116 -1.90 13.10 -2.25
N ALA A 117 -1.58 14.29 -2.76
CA ALA A 117 -0.38 15.03 -2.38
C ALA A 117 -0.40 15.55 -0.92
N ASP A 118 -1.58 15.60 -0.30
CA ASP A 118 -1.72 16.00 1.10
C ASP A 118 -1.20 14.92 2.08
N TYR A 119 -1.02 13.69 1.58
CA TYR A 119 -0.56 12.54 2.37
C TYR A 119 0.87 12.14 2.04
N TYR A 120 1.27 12.20 0.76
CA TYR A 120 2.61 11.83 0.33
C TYR A 120 3.15 12.78 -0.72
N THR A 121 4.40 13.17 -0.58
CA THR A 121 5.15 13.89 -1.62
C THR A 121 6.05 12.96 -2.40
N THR A 122 6.07 13.17 -3.72
CA THR A 122 6.89 12.43 -4.69
C THR A 122 7.78 13.37 -5.49
N ALA A 123 8.09 14.54 -4.95
CA ALA A 123 8.88 15.59 -5.62
C ALA A 123 10.28 15.08 -6.03
N ASN A 124 10.84 14.12 -5.29
CA ASN A 124 12.13 13.50 -5.58
C ASN A 124 12.00 12.15 -6.33
N GLY A 125 10.86 11.92 -6.98
CA GLY A 125 10.57 10.67 -7.67
C GLY A 125 10.06 9.55 -6.73
N LEU A 126 9.77 8.37 -7.32
CA LEU A 126 9.28 7.21 -6.58
C LEU A 126 10.40 6.45 -5.83
N ASN A 127 11.66 6.80 -6.07
CA ASN A 127 12.77 6.31 -5.24
C ASN A 127 12.80 6.96 -3.84
N GLN A 128 12.07 8.06 -3.67
CA GLN A 128 12.05 8.82 -2.41
C GLN A 128 10.65 9.42 -2.18
N VAL A 129 9.66 8.55 -2.05
CA VAL A 129 8.33 8.97 -1.57
C VAL A 129 8.45 9.29 -0.09
N THR A 130 7.92 10.43 0.35
CA THR A 130 7.92 10.80 1.77
C THR A 130 6.52 11.19 2.24
N MET A 131 6.22 10.86 3.47
CA MET A 131 5.01 11.30 4.15
C MET A 131 4.98 12.84 4.24
N ALA A 132 3.81 13.43 4.12
CA ALA A 132 3.66 14.89 4.28
C ALA A 132 4.00 15.33 5.72
N ASP A 133 4.67 16.48 5.86
CA ASP A 133 5.21 16.96 7.14
C ASP A 133 4.15 17.22 8.22
N ASN A 134 2.89 17.41 7.82
CA ASN A 134 1.77 17.68 8.73
C ASN A 134 1.12 16.41 9.30
N LEU A 135 1.56 15.23 8.89
CA LEU A 135 1.01 13.97 9.36
C LEU A 135 1.84 13.38 10.51
N LEU A 136 1.14 12.83 11.49
CA LEU A 136 1.75 12.12 12.62
C LEU A 136 1.98 10.63 12.32
N THR A 137 1.16 10.08 11.44
CA THR A 137 1.25 8.69 10.96
C THR A 137 1.02 8.66 9.45
N PRO A 138 1.59 7.68 8.73
CA PRO A 138 1.28 7.46 7.32
C PRO A 138 -0.22 7.27 7.08
N ASP A 139 -0.64 7.45 5.85
CA ASP A 139 -1.96 7.04 5.36
C ASP A 139 -1.81 5.78 4.50
N ILE A 140 -2.94 5.23 4.03
CA ILE A 140 -2.94 4.08 3.13
C ILE A 140 -2.15 4.39 1.86
N ALA A 141 -1.28 3.48 1.49
CA ALA A 141 -0.47 3.58 0.28
C ALA A 141 -0.14 2.21 -0.28
N TYR A 142 0.03 2.15 -1.59
CA TYR A 142 0.32 0.93 -2.33
C TYR A 142 1.50 1.13 -3.26
N THR A 143 2.20 0.05 -3.52
CA THR A 143 3.40 0.04 -4.34
C THR A 143 3.47 -1.20 -5.21
N ALA A 144 4.11 -1.07 -6.37
CA ALA A 144 4.57 -2.19 -7.18
C ALA A 144 5.77 -1.77 -8.02
N SER A 145 6.53 -2.73 -8.50
CA SER A 145 7.53 -2.50 -9.54
C SER A 145 7.59 -3.68 -10.49
N THR A 146 7.90 -3.41 -11.76
CA THR A 146 8.09 -4.44 -12.78
C THR A 146 9.21 -4.04 -13.72
N THR A 147 9.65 -4.99 -14.55
CA THR A 147 10.70 -4.76 -15.55
C THR A 147 10.14 -5.06 -16.94
N TRP A 148 10.50 -4.23 -17.92
CA TRP A 148 10.13 -4.42 -19.31
C TRP A 148 11.30 -4.14 -20.24
N GLY A 149 11.35 -4.85 -21.36
CA GLY A 149 12.40 -4.71 -22.38
C GLY A 149 13.36 -5.89 -22.40
N GLY A 150 14.37 -5.85 -23.26
CA GLY A 150 15.27 -6.97 -23.49
C GLY A 150 14.52 -8.19 -24.03
N THR A 151 14.24 -9.19 -23.17
CA THR A 151 13.51 -10.41 -23.56
C THR A 151 11.99 -10.28 -23.39
N GLN A 152 11.51 -9.29 -22.64
CA GLN A 152 10.09 -9.04 -22.38
C GLN A 152 9.61 -7.83 -23.18
N THR A 153 9.13 -8.06 -24.39
CA THR A 153 8.70 -6.99 -25.31
C THR A 153 7.19 -7.01 -25.60
N SER A 154 6.38 -7.46 -24.64
CA SER A 154 4.92 -7.44 -24.75
C SER A 154 4.40 -6.01 -24.94
N ALA A 155 3.37 -5.83 -25.77
CA ALA A 155 2.68 -4.55 -25.93
C ALA A 155 1.78 -4.19 -24.73
N ALA A 156 1.59 -5.12 -23.78
CA ALA A 156 0.82 -4.91 -22.56
C ALA A 156 1.61 -5.40 -21.36
N ILE A 157 1.56 -4.62 -20.27
CA ILE A 157 2.12 -4.94 -18.97
C ILE A 157 0.98 -4.88 -17.95
N THR A 158 0.91 -5.86 -17.07
CA THR A 158 0.01 -5.85 -15.91
C THR A 158 0.84 -5.90 -14.63
N ALA A 159 0.46 -5.11 -13.65
CA ALA A 159 1.02 -5.14 -12.31
C ALA A 159 -0.11 -5.16 -11.27
N GLU A 160 0.12 -5.79 -10.14
CA GLU A 160 -0.76 -5.76 -8.97
C GLU A 160 -0.05 -4.99 -7.86
N LEU A 161 -0.77 -4.06 -7.26
CA LEU A 161 -0.28 -3.26 -6.15
C LEU A 161 -0.34 -4.07 -4.86
N GLN A 162 0.61 -3.80 -3.96
CA GLN A 162 0.65 -4.32 -2.60
C GLN A 162 0.68 -3.14 -1.64
N HIS A 163 0.22 -3.31 -0.40
CA HIS A 163 0.31 -2.24 0.58
C HIS A 163 1.77 -1.92 0.91
N ALA A 164 2.12 -0.64 0.80
CA ALA A 164 3.43 -0.15 1.24
C ALA A 164 3.50 0.01 2.77
N VAL A 165 2.35 0.03 3.43
CA VAL A 165 2.18 0.27 4.88
C VAL A 165 1.71 -0.99 5.60
N SER A 166 1.89 -1.01 6.92
CA SER A 166 1.21 -1.93 7.84
C SER A 166 0.03 -1.20 8.48
N LYS A 167 -1.13 -1.86 8.59
CA LYS A 167 -2.29 -1.39 9.34
C LYS A 167 -2.27 -1.99 10.74
N ILE A 168 -2.44 -1.18 11.76
CA ILE A 168 -2.57 -1.63 13.15
C ILE A 168 -3.96 -1.24 13.65
N THR A 169 -4.71 -2.22 14.14
CA THR A 169 -6.05 -2.03 14.72
C THR A 169 -6.05 -2.45 16.18
N LEU A 170 -6.46 -1.55 17.07
CA LEU A 170 -6.75 -1.90 18.45
C LEU A 170 -8.19 -2.40 18.55
N HIS A 171 -8.36 -3.64 19.02
CA HIS A 171 -9.64 -4.31 19.18
C HIS A 171 -9.88 -4.63 20.66
N THR A 172 -11.02 -4.22 21.21
CA THR A 172 -11.35 -4.50 22.61
C THR A 172 -12.21 -5.74 22.77
N THR A 173 -11.93 -6.55 23.79
CA THR A 173 -12.76 -7.69 24.20
C THR A 173 -13.83 -7.31 25.24
N THR A 174 -13.75 -6.11 25.79
CA THR A 174 -14.67 -5.56 26.78
C THR A 174 -15.19 -4.19 26.34
N THR A 175 -16.23 -3.68 26.99
CA THR A 175 -16.71 -2.31 26.75
C THR A 175 -15.68 -1.31 27.27
N VAL A 176 -15.28 -0.32 26.45
CA VAL A 176 -14.41 0.77 26.86
C VAL A 176 -15.22 2.03 27.13
N SER A 177 -15.03 2.64 28.29
CA SER A 177 -15.75 3.84 28.73
C SER A 177 -15.35 5.07 27.89
N PRO A 178 -16.26 6.03 27.67
CA PRO A 178 -15.92 7.30 27.05
C PRO A 178 -14.97 8.12 27.92
N GLY A 179 -14.28 9.08 27.32
CA GLY A 179 -13.34 9.97 27.99
C GLY A 179 -11.92 9.42 28.13
N LYS A 180 -11.69 8.14 27.89
CA LYS A 180 -10.35 7.56 27.93
C LYS A 180 -9.50 8.05 26.78
N THR A 181 -8.22 8.34 27.05
CA THR A 181 -7.19 8.60 26.05
C THR A 181 -6.30 7.38 25.91
N LEU A 182 -6.33 6.81 24.73
CA LEU A 182 -5.57 5.63 24.37
C LEU A 182 -4.51 6.01 23.35
N SER A 183 -3.30 5.45 23.48
CA SER A 183 -2.27 5.58 22.47
C SER A 183 -1.52 4.28 22.27
N ILE A 184 -1.04 4.05 21.04
CA ILE A 184 -0.13 2.97 20.71
C ILE A 184 1.15 3.58 20.19
N HIS A 185 2.26 3.22 20.81
CA HIS A 185 3.61 3.55 20.38
C HIS A 185 4.23 2.37 19.63
N VAL A 186 4.75 2.65 18.43
CA VAL A 186 5.50 1.72 17.58
C VAL A 186 6.95 2.21 17.51
N PRO A 187 7.92 1.50 18.10
CA PRO A 187 9.26 2.04 18.33
C PRO A 187 10.10 2.21 17.06
N THR A 188 9.88 1.35 16.04
CA THR A 188 10.61 1.43 14.78
C THR A 188 9.64 1.71 13.64
N THR A 189 9.69 2.93 13.11
CA THR A 189 8.88 3.38 11.98
C THR A 189 9.69 4.26 11.04
N TYR A 190 9.15 4.53 9.87
CA TYR A 190 9.78 5.29 8.79
C TYR A 190 8.83 6.38 8.31
N THR A 191 9.37 7.43 7.67
CA THR A 191 8.60 8.52 7.08
C THR A 191 8.60 8.53 5.56
N GLY A 192 9.20 7.55 4.93
CA GLY A 192 9.25 7.47 3.47
C GLY A 192 9.36 6.04 2.97
N PHE A 193 9.29 5.91 1.64
CA PHE A 193 9.35 4.62 0.94
C PHE A 193 10.14 4.74 -0.36
N ASN A 194 10.99 3.77 -0.64
CA ASN A 194 11.70 3.61 -1.91
C ASN A 194 11.03 2.51 -2.72
N VAL A 195 10.25 2.89 -3.74
CA VAL A 195 9.52 1.95 -4.59
C VAL A 195 10.45 1.05 -5.39
N ASN A 196 11.62 1.57 -5.81
CA ASN A 196 12.58 0.81 -6.59
C ASN A 196 13.14 -0.40 -5.83
N TYR A 197 13.33 -0.27 -4.52
CA TYR A 197 13.82 -1.35 -3.67
C TYR A 197 12.70 -2.04 -2.88
N GLY A 198 11.47 -1.50 -2.89
CA GLY A 198 10.34 -2.03 -2.13
C GLY A 198 10.55 -1.90 -0.62
N GLN A 199 11.22 -0.85 -0.16
CA GLN A 199 11.64 -0.70 1.23
C GLN A 199 11.29 0.67 1.79
N PRO A 200 10.90 0.77 3.08
CA PRO A 200 10.77 2.04 3.78
C PRO A 200 12.14 2.71 3.95
N ILE A 201 12.11 4.03 4.02
CA ILE A 201 13.30 4.88 4.19
C ILE A 201 13.03 5.97 5.22
N ASN A 202 14.09 6.61 5.71
CA ASN A 202 14.04 7.68 6.70
C ASN A 202 13.44 7.19 8.03
N GLN A 203 14.14 6.27 8.69
CA GLN A 203 13.77 5.76 10.01
C GLN A 203 13.64 6.92 11.01
N THR A 204 12.57 6.89 11.80
CA THR A 204 12.34 7.87 12.86
C THR A 204 13.18 7.53 14.10
N SER A 205 13.72 8.55 14.77
CA SER A 205 14.57 8.31 15.94
C SER A 205 13.82 7.76 17.17
N ASN A 206 12.50 7.99 17.24
CA ASN A 206 11.68 7.65 18.40
C ASN A 206 10.40 6.90 18.03
N GLY A 207 10.35 6.28 16.86
CA GLY A 207 9.15 5.61 16.37
C GLY A 207 7.98 6.59 16.13
N SER A 208 6.76 6.03 16.13
CA SER A 208 5.52 6.80 15.96
C SER A 208 4.51 6.45 17.04
N THR A 209 3.71 7.42 17.44
CA THR A 209 2.63 7.23 18.41
C THR A 209 1.30 7.70 17.81
N CYS A 210 0.32 6.81 17.77
CA CYS A 210 -1.05 7.16 17.41
C CYS A 210 -1.90 7.23 18.67
N SER A 211 -2.66 8.33 18.85
CA SER A 211 -3.48 8.56 20.04
C SER A 211 -4.92 8.86 19.66
N LYS A 212 -5.87 8.39 20.49
CA LYS A 212 -7.30 8.69 20.36
C LYS A 212 -7.95 8.89 21.72
N THR A 213 -8.68 9.99 21.87
CA THR A 213 -9.58 10.20 23.01
C THR A 213 -11.00 9.77 22.60
N LEU A 214 -11.59 8.85 23.36
CA LEU A 214 -12.90 8.29 23.09
C LEU A 214 -14.00 9.28 23.46
N GLN A 215 -14.78 9.71 22.46
CA GLN A 215 -15.94 10.61 22.68
C GLN A 215 -17.19 9.84 23.11
N ALA A 216 -17.26 8.55 22.81
CA ALA A 216 -18.36 7.64 23.17
C ALA A 216 -17.80 6.30 23.66
N ALA A 217 -18.65 5.53 24.35
CA ALA A 217 -18.26 4.17 24.72
C ALA A 217 -18.05 3.29 23.48
N VAL A 218 -17.01 2.46 23.52
CA VAL A 218 -16.75 1.44 22.49
C VAL A 218 -17.34 0.12 22.98
N PRO A 219 -18.22 -0.52 22.22
CA PRO A 219 -18.83 -1.79 22.61
C PRO A 219 -17.82 -2.93 22.74
N THR A 220 -18.19 -3.96 23.48
CA THR A 220 -17.46 -5.24 23.54
C THR A 220 -17.27 -5.82 22.13
N ASN A 221 -16.10 -6.42 21.89
CA ASN A 221 -15.71 -7.05 20.61
C ASN A 221 -15.81 -6.07 19.42
N SER A 222 -15.27 -4.88 19.59
CA SER A 222 -15.26 -3.83 18.57
C SER A 222 -13.89 -3.21 18.37
N ASN A 223 -13.66 -2.67 17.19
CA ASN A 223 -12.46 -1.89 16.89
C ASN A 223 -12.54 -0.54 17.61
N VAL A 224 -11.46 -0.17 18.28
CA VAL A 224 -11.33 1.09 19.01
C VAL A 224 -10.83 2.18 18.07
N PHE A 225 -9.73 1.91 17.38
CA PHE A 225 -9.19 2.72 16.28
C PHE A 225 -8.18 1.92 15.47
N SER A 226 -7.87 2.45 14.29
CA SER A 226 -6.83 1.91 13.41
C SER A 226 -5.94 3.03 12.92
N PHE A 227 -4.70 2.70 12.55
CA PHE A 227 -3.74 3.61 11.95
C PHE A 227 -2.74 2.83 11.09
N TYR A 228 -1.97 3.55 10.28
CA TYR A 228 -0.96 2.96 9.42
C TYR A 228 0.45 3.33 9.89
N VAL A 229 1.42 2.47 9.59
CA VAL A 229 2.84 2.72 9.80
C VAL A 229 3.66 2.22 8.61
N LEU A 230 4.77 2.89 8.33
CA LEU A 230 5.82 2.40 7.45
C LEU A 230 6.85 1.66 8.32
N ALA A 231 7.08 0.38 8.06
CA ALA A 231 8.03 -0.47 8.78
C ALA A 231 8.71 -1.44 7.81
N ASP A 232 9.94 -1.85 8.10
CA ASP A 232 10.72 -2.75 7.24
C ASP A 232 10.41 -4.24 7.46
N GLY A 233 9.91 -4.58 8.65
CA GLY A 233 9.57 -5.96 9.01
C GLY A 233 10.78 -6.86 9.29
N GLU A 234 11.97 -6.27 9.47
CA GLU A 234 13.18 -7.06 9.75
C GLU A 234 13.09 -7.80 11.09
N GLU A 235 12.47 -7.17 12.09
CA GLU A 235 12.31 -7.75 13.42
C GLU A 235 10.88 -7.49 13.98
N ASN A 236 10.39 -8.45 14.79
CA ASN A 236 9.18 -8.22 15.57
C ASN A 236 9.42 -7.14 16.62
N GLN A 237 8.43 -6.28 16.83
CA GLN A 237 8.53 -5.13 17.72
C GLN A 237 7.76 -5.36 19.03
N ILE A 238 8.15 -4.60 20.07
CA ILE A 238 7.38 -4.47 21.31
C ILE A 238 6.61 -3.16 21.22
N LEU A 239 5.29 -3.23 21.11
CA LEU A 239 4.43 -2.06 21.07
C LEU A 239 3.99 -1.69 22.48
N THR A 240 3.87 -0.39 22.76
CA THR A 240 3.35 0.09 24.07
C THR A 240 1.96 0.65 23.87
N LEU A 241 0.96 0.03 24.50
CA LEU A 241 -0.40 0.58 24.64
C LEU A 241 -0.46 1.39 25.93
N THR A 242 -0.79 2.68 25.82
CA THR A 242 -1.04 3.55 26.96
C THR A 242 -2.53 3.84 27.10
N ASN A 243 -3.09 3.69 28.31
CA ASN A 243 -4.48 3.96 28.65
C ASN A 243 -4.49 4.95 29.82
N ASP A 244 -4.84 6.21 29.58
CA ASP A 244 -4.82 7.30 30.56
C ASP A 244 -3.48 7.39 31.33
N GLY A 245 -2.35 7.14 30.65
CA GLY A 245 -1.00 7.16 31.24
C GLY A 245 -0.52 5.85 31.84
N ALA A 246 -1.36 4.82 31.95
CA ALA A 246 -0.94 3.48 32.34
C ALA A 246 -0.53 2.65 31.11
N GLU A 247 0.60 1.94 31.19
CA GLU A 247 1.23 1.28 30.05
C GLU A 247 1.11 -0.25 30.10
N THR A 248 0.95 -0.85 28.93
CA THR A 248 1.00 -2.30 28.70
C THR A 248 1.88 -2.56 27.49
N GLU A 249 2.89 -3.40 27.63
CA GLU A 249 3.70 -3.89 26.52
C GLU A 249 3.02 -5.03 25.78
N ILE A 250 3.09 -5.00 24.45
CA ILE A 250 2.59 -6.05 23.55
C ILE A 250 3.82 -6.53 22.77
N GLU A 251 4.30 -7.71 23.12
CA GLU A 251 5.54 -8.26 22.59
C GLU A 251 5.34 -8.96 21.24
N ASN A 252 6.44 -9.17 20.53
CA ASN A 252 6.54 -9.97 19.31
C ASN A 252 5.57 -9.58 18.18
N VAL A 253 5.28 -8.29 18.01
CA VAL A 253 4.37 -7.80 16.97
C VAL A 253 5.12 -7.68 15.62
N PRO A 254 4.69 -8.42 14.57
CA PRO A 254 5.36 -8.42 13.26
C PRO A 254 4.92 -7.23 12.40
N VAL A 255 5.46 -6.04 12.66
CA VAL A 255 5.09 -4.82 11.92
C VAL A 255 5.90 -4.77 10.62
N LYS A 256 5.27 -5.12 9.51
CA LYS A 256 5.90 -5.14 8.17
C LYS A 256 4.92 -4.66 7.09
N PRO A 257 5.40 -4.23 5.91
CA PRO A 257 4.53 -3.86 4.79
C PRO A 257 3.54 -4.98 4.47
N ASP A 258 2.41 -4.60 3.88
CA ASP A 258 1.36 -5.51 3.43
C ASP A 258 0.78 -6.42 4.54
N THR A 259 0.72 -5.90 5.77
CA THR A 259 0.12 -6.61 6.91
C THR A 259 -0.94 -5.78 7.62
N HIS A 260 -2.02 -6.43 8.04
CA HIS A 260 -2.99 -5.88 8.98
C HIS A 260 -2.89 -6.62 10.31
N ILE A 261 -2.49 -5.89 11.34
CA ILE A 261 -2.28 -6.41 12.69
C ILE A 261 -3.47 -6.00 13.56
N ILE A 262 -4.11 -6.96 14.20
CA ILE A 262 -5.20 -6.73 15.16
C ILE A 262 -4.64 -7.02 16.55
N LEU A 263 -4.47 -5.96 17.36
CA LEU A 263 -4.11 -6.05 18.78
C LEU A 263 -5.38 -6.23 19.59
N GLN A 264 -5.65 -7.45 20.02
CA GLN A 264 -6.88 -7.82 20.72
C GLN A 264 -6.66 -8.04 22.21
N GLY A 265 -7.42 -7.37 23.08
CA GLY A 265 -7.33 -7.53 24.52
C GLY A 265 -8.37 -6.72 25.28
N ASP A 266 -8.28 -6.73 26.62
CA ASP A 266 -9.11 -5.90 27.48
C ASP A 266 -8.57 -4.47 27.57
N VAL A 267 -8.99 -3.63 26.64
CA VAL A 267 -8.52 -2.24 26.54
C VAL A 267 -8.98 -1.39 27.71
N GLN A 268 -10.15 -1.70 28.32
CA GLN A 268 -10.70 -0.94 29.47
C GLN A 268 -9.72 -0.91 30.65
N TYR A 269 -9.01 -2.02 30.88
CA TYR A 269 -8.14 -2.21 32.05
C TYR A 269 -6.65 -2.31 31.68
N ALA A 270 -6.28 -2.07 30.42
CA ALA A 270 -4.88 -2.07 30.00
C ALA A 270 -4.04 -1.09 30.87
N GLY A 271 -2.88 -1.55 31.34
CA GLY A 271 -1.98 -0.83 32.22
C GLY A 271 -2.38 -0.79 33.70
N TYR A 272 -3.62 -1.12 34.06
CA TYR A 272 -4.08 -1.11 35.46
C TYR A 272 -4.12 -2.51 36.10
N THR A 273 -4.17 -3.55 35.28
CA THR A 273 -4.16 -4.95 35.72
C THR A 273 -3.28 -5.75 34.74
N GLN A 274 -2.95 -7.00 35.11
CA GLN A 274 -2.33 -7.89 34.15
C GLN A 274 -3.36 -8.25 33.05
N VAL A 275 -3.26 -7.56 31.92
CA VAL A 275 -4.06 -7.81 30.72
C VAL A 275 -3.17 -8.38 29.66
N THR A 276 -3.57 -9.49 29.07
CA THR A 276 -2.87 -10.08 27.94
C THR A 276 -3.46 -9.56 26.64
N PHE A 277 -2.62 -9.09 25.76
CA PHE A 277 -2.98 -8.78 24.38
C PHE A 277 -2.48 -9.89 23.44
N THR A 278 -3.25 -10.15 22.42
CA THR A 278 -2.88 -11.06 21.33
C THR A 278 -2.77 -10.24 20.07
N ALA A 279 -1.63 -10.32 19.39
CA ALA A 279 -1.48 -9.81 18.03
C ALA A 279 -1.95 -10.90 17.05
N LYS A 280 -2.83 -10.54 16.13
CA LYS A 280 -3.29 -11.40 15.03
C LYS A 280 -2.98 -10.71 13.71
N ILE A 281 -2.56 -11.48 12.72
CA ILE A 281 -2.46 -11.01 11.35
C ILE A 281 -3.77 -11.32 10.65
N ASP A 282 -4.40 -10.29 10.08
CA ASP A 282 -5.58 -10.43 9.25
C ASP A 282 -5.15 -10.79 7.83
N THR A 283 -5.43 -12.01 7.44
CA THR A 283 -5.04 -12.57 6.14
C THR A 283 -5.89 -12.05 4.97
N GLU A 284 -7.00 -11.37 5.25
CA GLU A 284 -7.85 -10.79 4.20
C GLU A 284 -7.30 -9.43 3.69
N TRP A 285 -6.25 -8.90 4.31
CA TRP A 285 -5.67 -7.60 3.96
C TRP A 285 -4.40 -7.69 3.10
N GLY A 286 -4.13 -8.82 2.45
CA GLY A 286 -3.03 -8.99 1.50
C GLY A 286 -1.95 -9.97 1.92
N SER A 287 -1.95 -10.45 3.16
CA SER A 287 -1.00 -11.47 3.61
C SER A 287 -1.66 -12.86 3.67
N THR A 288 -0.92 -13.88 3.22
CA THR A 288 -1.37 -15.29 3.26
C THR A 288 -1.03 -15.99 4.58
N GLU A 289 -0.46 -15.29 5.56
CA GLU A 289 0.00 -15.88 6.81
C GLU A 289 -0.96 -15.61 7.96
N THR A 290 -1.48 -16.69 8.57
CA THR A 290 -2.23 -16.62 9.82
C THR A 290 -1.28 -16.95 10.98
N GLU A 291 -0.70 -15.94 11.59
CA GLU A 291 0.12 -16.11 12.77
C GLU A 291 -0.60 -15.55 14.00
N THR A 292 -0.84 -16.39 15.01
CA THR A 292 -1.34 -15.93 16.30
C THR A 292 -0.17 -15.91 17.27
N ILE A 293 0.26 -14.71 17.64
CA ILE A 293 1.32 -14.52 18.62
C ILE A 293 0.65 -14.44 20.00
N LYS A 294 0.99 -15.38 20.87
CA LYS A 294 0.56 -15.39 22.27
C LYS A 294 1.71 -14.84 23.11
N ASN A 295 1.44 -13.80 23.86
CA ASN A 295 2.28 -13.34 24.96
C ASN A 295 2.07 -14.20 26.20
#